data_a3f7df84a67db602a9150b69a44a31ec
#
_entry.id   a3f7df84a67db602a9150b69a44a31ec
#
_cell.length_a   1.000
_cell.length_b   1.000
_cell.length_c   1.000
_cell.angle_alpha   90.00
_cell.angle_beta   90.00
_cell.angle_gamma   90.00
#
_symmetry.space_group_name_H-M   'P 1'
#
loop_
_entity.id
_entity.type
_entity.pdbx_description
1 polymer ?
#
loop_
_entity_poly.entity_id
_entity_poly.type
_entity_poly.pdbx_seq_one_letter_code
_entity_poly.pdbx_strand_id
1 'polypeptide(L)'
;AFPAFTASVCDLRPQSRGRVEIRSTDPQEAPLIQPNYLSHPEDLRVAADAIRLTRRIVAAPALRAFKPVEYLPGDSLQTEEELHEAAARIGTTIFHPVGTCRMGNDVQAVVDAELRVHGIPGLRIADASIMPRITSGNTCSPTLMIAEKAALMILNPSTRSLNPQKELLSNPL
;
A
#
# COMPACT_ATOMS: atom_id res chain seq x y z
N ALA A 1 32.57 1.17 12.59
CA ALA A 1 31.28 1.79 13.00
C ALA A 1 31.51 3.27 13.24
N PHE A 2 30.61 4.15 12.83
CA PHE A 2 30.62 5.59 13.04
C PHE A 2 29.24 6.04 13.52
N PRO A 3 29.13 7.14 14.30
CA PRO A 3 27.85 7.68 14.69
C PRO A 3 27.06 8.15 13.46
N ALA A 4 25.84 7.64 13.32
CA ALA A 4 24.97 8.01 12.20
C ALA A 4 23.49 7.91 12.59
N PHE A 5 22.63 8.55 11.81
CA PHE A 5 21.19 8.37 11.83
C PHE A 5 20.66 8.25 10.39
N THR A 6 19.50 7.65 10.24
CA THR A 6 18.80 7.60 8.96
C THR A 6 17.52 8.42 9.06
N ALA A 7 17.35 9.38 8.15
CA ALA A 7 16.08 10.05 7.94
C ALA A 7 15.29 9.29 6.88
N SER A 8 14.27 8.56 7.30
CA SER A 8 13.42 7.76 6.41
C SER A 8 12.19 8.56 5.99
N VAL A 9 11.91 8.59 4.71
CA VAL A 9 10.73 9.22 4.10
C VAL A 9 10.02 8.22 3.21
N CYS A 10 8.72 8.36 3.04
CA CYS A 10 7.95 7.52 2.14
C CYS A 10 6.83 8.31 1.46
N ASP A 11 6.51 7.92 0.24
CA ASP A 11 5.31 8.40 -0.44
C ASP A 11 4.08 7.76 0.23
N LEU A 12 3.15 8.59 0.69
CA LEU A 12 1.90 8.15 1.31
C LEU A 12 0.78 7.87 0.30
N ARG A 13 0.99 8.19 -0.97
CA ARG A 13 0.00 8.00 -2.04
C ARG A 13 0.62 7.53 -3.36
N PRO A 14 1.41 6.45 -3.35
CA PRO A 14 2.10 5.99 -4.54
C PRO A 14 1.13 5.64 -5.66
N GLN A 15 1.52 5.97 -6.90
CA GLN A 15 0.78 5.63 -8.10
C GLN A 15 1.27 4.33 -8.75
N SER A 16 2.51 3.92 -8.49
CA SER A 16 3.06 2.64 -8.94
C SER A 16 2.22 1.49 -8.44
N ARG A 17 2.05 0.47 -9.28
CA ARG A 17 1.30 -0.75 -8.95
C ARG A 17 2.13 -1.97 -9.23
N GLY A 18 2.14 -2.87 -8.27
CA GLY A 18 2.72 -4.19 -8.37
C GLY A 18 1.66 -5.28 -8.49
N ARG A 19 2.12 -6.53 -8.42
CA ARG A 19 1.25 -7.70 -8.48
C ARG A 19 1.81 -8.85 -7.65
N VAL A 20 0.91 -9.74 -7.23
CA VAL A 20 1.21 -11.04 -6.65
C VAL A 20 0.52 -12.08 -7.50
N GLU A 21 1.25 -13.11 -7.95
CA GLU A 21 0.73 -14.15 -8.84
C GLU A 21 1.11 -15.54 -8.32
N ILE A 22 0.21 -16.51 -8.49
CA ILE A 22 0.49 -17.92 -8.24
C ILE A 22 1.39 -18.42 -9.37
N ARG A 23 2.46 -19.15 -9.02
CA ARG A 23 3.39 -19.74 -10.01
C ARG A 23 2.96 -21.10 -10.50
N SER A 24 2.40 -21.90 -9.63
CA SER A 24 1.94 -23.27 -9.94
C SER A 24 0.80 -23.69 -9.02
N THR A 25 0.36 -24.93 -9.15
CA THR A 25 -0.63 -25.57 -8.27
C THR A 25 -0.03 -26.12 -6.99
N ASP A 26 1.29 -26.09 -6.81
CA ASP A 26 1.96 -26.50 -5.59
C ASP A 26 1.83 -25.40 -4.51
N PRO A 27 1.09 -25.64 -3.42
CA PRO A 27 0.89 -24.62 -2.36
C PRO A 27 2.17 -24.31 -1.57
N GLN A 28 3.24 -25.09 -1.72
CA GLN A 28 4.53 -24.84 -1.09
C GLN A 28 5.42 -23.91 -1.94
N GLU A 29 5.10 -23.72 -3.20
CA GLU A 29 5.85 -22.81 -4.05
C GLU A 29 5.50 -21.36 -3.71
N ALA A 30 6.53 -20.54 -3.41
CA ALA A 30 6.34 -19.13 -3.10
C ALA A 30 5.75 -18.38 -4.30
N PRO A 31 4.78 -17.48 -4.10
CA PRO A 31 4.19 -16.70 -5.17
C PRO A 31 5.21 -15.77 -5.83
N LEU A 32 4.93 -15.36 -7.06
CA LEU A 32 5.65 -14.28 -7.71
C LEU A 32 5.19 -12.95 -7.13
N ILE A 33 6.10 -12.23 -6.48
CA ILE A 33 5.83 -10.92 -5.88
C ILE A 33 6.62 -9.87 -6.65
N GLN A 34 5.92 -8.98 -7.33
CA GLN A 34 6.51 -7.87 -8.11
C GLN A 34 5.94 -6.54 -7.58
N PRO A 35 6.63 -5.86 -6.65
CA PRO A 35 6.16 -4.59 -6.10
C PRO A 35 6.11 -3.45 -7.13
N ASN A 36 7.02 -3.47 -8.11
CA ASN A 36 7.12 -2.49 -9.20
C ASN A 36 7.24 -1.04 -8.68
N TYR A 37 8.02 -0.85 -7.61
CA TYR A 37 8.25 0.46 -7.01
C TYR A 37 8.83 1.46 -8.02
N LEU A 38 8.47 2.75 -7.86
CA LEU A 38 8.99 3.87 -8.67
C LEU A 38 8.77 3.70 -10.19
N SER A 39 7.80 2.89 -10.60
CA SER A 39 7.46 2.72 -12.02
C SER A 39 6.62 3.87 -12.59
N HIS A 40 6.01 4.68 -11.73
CA HIS A 40 5.24 5.84 -12.12
C HIS A 40 6.08 7.12 -11.99
N PRO A 41 6.07 8.04 -12.97
CA PRO A 41 6.88 9.27 -12.94
C PRO A 41 6.63 10.15 -11.70
N GLU A 42 5.38 10.20 -11.22
CA GLU A 42 5.04 10.96 -10.02
C GLU A 42 5.75 10.42 -8.77
N ASP A 43 5.86 9.10 -8.62
CA ASP A 43 6.53 8.49 -7.48
C ASP A 43 8.04 8.78 -7.50
N LEU A 44 8.65 8.82 -8.69
CA LEU A 44 10.04 9.25 -8.87
C LEU A 44 10.23 10.71 -8.45
N ARG A 45 9.34 11.59 -8.93
CA ARG A 45 9.37 13.02 -8.56
C ARG A 45 9.24 13.20 -7.03
N VAL A 46 8.28 12.52 -6.40
CA VAL A 46 8.08 12.57 -4.95
C VAL A 46 9.31 12.06 -4.21
N ALA A 47 9.96 11.00 -4.69
CA ALA A 47 11.17 10.46 -4.09
C ALA A 47 12.35 11.48 -4.16
N ALA A 48 12.56 12.13 -5.29
CA ALA A 48 13.56 13.18 -5.43
C ALA A 48 13.27 14.38 -4.51
N ASP A 49 12.02 14.83 -4.47
CA ASP A 49 11.60 15.94 -3.58
C ASP A 49 11.75 15.57 -2.10
N ALA A 50 11.51 14.31 -1.73
CA ALA A 50 11.72 13.82 -0.38
C ALA A 50 13.19 13.87 0.04
N ILE A 51 14.13 13.51 -0.85
CA ILE A 51 15.57 13.66 -0.61
C ILE A 51 15.92 15.15 -0.39
N ARG A 52 15.47 16.03 -1.27
CA ARG A 52 15.69 17.47 -1.16
C ARG A 52 15.11 18.06 0.15
N LEU A 53 13.92 17.64 0.52
CA LEU A 53 13.29 18.07 1.77
C LEU A 53 14.09 17.60 3.00
N THR A 54 14.53 16.35 2.99
CA THR A 54 15.35 15.77 4.06
C THR A 54 16.65 16.54 4.23
N ARG A 55 17.35 16.89 3.15
CA ARG A 55 18.54 17.74 3.17
C ARG A 55 18.28 19.09 3.85
N ARG A 56 17.15 19.74 3.53
CA ARG A 56 16.75 21.01 4.16
C ARG A 56 16.50 20.84 5.66
N ILE A 57 15.85 19.75 6.08
CA ILE A 57 15.59 19.45 7.48
C ILE A 57 16.90 19.22 8.23
N VAL A 58 17.80 18.42 7.68
CA VAL A 58 19.11 18.11 8.28
C VAL A 58 20.01 19.36 8.37
N ALA A 59 19.89 20.29 7.43
CA ALA A 59 20.62 21.57 7.44
C ALA A 59 20.05 22.61 8.45
N ALA A 60 18.94 22.29 9.13
CA ALA A 60 18.32 23.22 10.07
C ALA A 60 19.23 23.59 11.24
N PRO A 61 19.14 24.82 11.79
CA PRO A 61 20.00 25.28 12.88
C PRO A 61 20.06 24.36 14.09
N ALA A 62 18.95 23.70 14.43
CA ALA A 62 18.87 22.78 15.57
C ALA A 62 19.79 21.55 15.44
N LEU A 63 20.14 21.15 14.21
CA LEU A 63 21.01 19.99 13.97
C LEU A 63 22.48 20.38 13.74
N ARG A 64 22.83 21.65 13.64
CA ARG A 64 24.20 22.11 13.36
C ARG A 64 25.24 21.65 14.38
N ALA A 65 24.84 21.50 15.65
CA ALA A 65 25.75 21.04 16.70
C ALA A 65 26.29 19.62 16.44
N PHE A 66 25.54 18.79 15.70
CA PHE A 66 25.93 17.43 15.34
C PHE A 66 26.83 17.36 14.09
N LYS A 67 26.98 18.48 13.35
CA LYS A 67 27.79 18.58 12.11
C LYS A 67 27.47 17.42 11.15
N PRO A 68 26.19 17.21 10.79
CA PRO A 68 25.81 16.08 9.96
C PRO A 68 26.44 16.18 8.57
N VAL A 69 26.94 15.05 8.08
CA VAL A 69 27.46 14.88 6.71
C VAL A 69 26.63 13.81 6.04
N GLU A 70 26.11 14.10 4.85
CA GLU A 70 25.33 13.16 4.10
C GLU A 70 26.20 11.98 3.62
N TYR A 71 25.84 10.75 4.04
CA TYR A 71 26.53 9.53 3.64
C TYR A 71 25.86 8.87 2.44
N LEU A 72 24.54 8.78 2.45
CA LEU A 72 23.71 8.29 1.34
C LEU A 72 22.48 9.19 1.19
N PRO A 73 22.09 9.50 -0.04
CA PRO A 73 22.67 9.08 -1.32
C PRO A 73 24.01 9.75 -1.67
N GLY A 74 24.39 10.82 -0.99
CA GLY A 74 25.57 11.64 -1.23
C GLY A 74 25.22 13.03 -1.78
N ASP A 75 25.80 14.06 -1.19
CA ASP A 75 25.51 15.47 -1.48
C ASP A 75 25.94 15.95 -2.87
N SER A 76 26.76 15.17 -3.58
CA SER A 76 27.14 15.44 -4.96
C SER A 76 26.01 15.23 -5.97
N LEU A 77 25.00 14.40 -5.63
CA LEU A 77 23.87 14.10 -6.52
C LEU A 77 22.83 15.22 -6.38
N GLN A 78 22.61 15.99 -7.45
CA GLN A 78 21.77 17.19 -7.42
C GLN A 78 20.70 17.22 -8.51
N THR A 79 20.96 16.61 -9.68
CA THR A 79 19.99 16.61 -10.78
C THR A 79 18.79 15.70 -10.50
N GLU A 80 17.72 15.90 -11.23
CA GLU A 80 16.51 15.09 -11.11
C GLU A 80 16.80 13.61 -11.38
N GLU A 81 17.54 13.35 -12.46
CA GLU A 81 17.92 12.02 -12.91
C GLU A 81 18.80 11.31 -11.87
N GLU A 82 19.81 12.00 -11.34
CA GLU A 82 20.67 11.44 -10.29
C GLU A 82 19.89 11.09 -9.03
N LEU A 83 18.92 11.92 -8.64
CA LEU A 83 18.09 11.66 -7.45
C LEU A 83 17.10 10.52 -7.69
N HIS A 84 16.56 10.37 -8.92
CA HIS A 84 15.72 9.22 -9.29
C HIS A 84 16.51 7.91 -9.21
N GLU A 85 17.72 7.88 -9.80
CA GLU A 85 18.59 6.70 -9.75
C GLU A 85 19.02 6.37 -8.31
N ALA A 86 19.35 7.39 -7.52
CA ALA A 86 19.69 7.22 -6.11
C ALA A 86 18.51 6.64 -5.33
N ALA A 87 17.32 7.19 -5.48
CA ALA A 87 16.10 6.69 -4.82
C ALA A 87 15.82 5.23 -5.19
N ALA A 88 15.95 4.87 -6.47
CA ALA A 88 15.78 3.49 -6.93
C ALA A 88 16.83 2.52 -6.34
N ARG A 89 18.05 2.98 -6.13
CA ARG A 89 19.15 2.17 -5.61
C ARG A 89 19.10 1.97 -4.10
N ILE A 90 18.72 3.01 -3.31
CA ILE A 90 18.73 2.97 -1.85
C ILE A 90 17.34 2.74 -1.26
N GLY A 91 16.28 2.96 -2.04
CA GLY A 91 14.90 2.79 -1.61
C GLY A 91 14.57 1.34 -1.26
N THR A 92 13.71 1.16 -0.29
CA THR A 92 13.20 -0.14 0.13
C THR A 92 11.75 -0.02 0.55
N THR A 93 11.11 -1.16 0.76
CA THR A 93 9.76 -1.19 1.34
C THR A 93 9.78 -0.72 2.80
N ILE A 94 8.69 -0.08 3.25
CA ILE A 94 8.42 0.14 4.67
C ILE A 94 7.37 -0.84 5.22
N PHE A 95 7.14 -1.94 4.50
CA PHE A 95 6.31 -3.08 4.91
C PHE A 95 4.83 -2.77 5.11
N HIS A 96 4.28 -1.85 4.30
CA HIS A 96 2.84 -1.50 4.30
C HIS A 96 2.17 -1.72 2.95
N PRO A 97 2.35 -2.90 2.27
CA PRO A 97 1.65 -3.19 1.03
C PRO A 97 0.14 -3.37 1.28
N VAL A 98 -0.66 -2.96 0.29
CA VAL A 98 -2.12 -3.10 0.31
C VAL A 98 -2.65 -3.42 -1.09
N GLY A 99 -3.91 -3.81 -1.21
CA GLY A 99 -4.65 -3.78 -2.47
C GLY A 99 -4.58 -5.04 -3.33
N THR A 100 -3.87 -6.08 -2.93
CA THR A 100 -3.79 -7.34 -3.71
C THR A 100 -5.11 -8.09 -3.78
N CYS A 101 -6.04 -7.85 -2.84
CA CYS A 101 -7.42 -8.35 -2.85
C CYS A 101 -8.40 -7.18 -2.67
N ARG A 102 -8.21 -6.09 -3.43
CA ARG A 102 -8.90 -4.84 -3.18
C ARG A 102 -10.41 -4.94 -3.21
N MET A 103 -11.04 -4.17 -2.34
CA MET A 103 -12.48 -3.99 -2.29
C MET A 103 -12.98 -3.12 -3.45
N GLY A 104 -14.15 -3.44 -3.97
CA GLY A 104 -14.83 -2.64 -5.00
C GLY A 104 -15.98 -3.38 -5.68
N ASN A 105 -16.59 -2.69 -6.64
CA ASN A 105 -17.72 -3.21 -7.43
C ASN A 105 -17.37 -3.36 -8.92
N ASP A 106 -16.14 -3.06 -9.31
CA ASP A 106 -15.67 -3.21 -10.68
C ASP A 106 -15.09 -4.62 -10.92
N VAL A 107 -14.87 -4.94 -12.19
CA VAL A 107 -14.42 -6.28 -12.63
C VAL A 107 -13.06 -6.73 -12.08
N GLN A 108 -12.26 -5.83 -11.57
CA GLN A 108 -10.96 -6.14 -10.97
C GLN A 108 -11.01 -6.20 -9.44
N ALA A 109 -12.15 -5.88 -8.83
CA ALA A 109 -12.32 -6.00 -7.39
C ALA A 109 -12.38 -7.48 -6.99
N VAL A 110 -11.72 -7.82 -5.88
CA VAL A 110 -11.70 -9.20 -5.36
C VAL A 110 -12.80 -9.40 -4.32
N VAL A 111 -13.08 -8.40 -3.51
CA VAL A 111 -14.13 -8.47 -2.48
C VAL A 111 -15.12 -7.32 -2.60
N ASP A 112 -16.34 -7.57 -2.13
CA ASP A 112 -17.40 -6.56 -2.01
C ASP A 112 -17.28 -5.74 -0.71
N ALA A 113 -18.26 -4.86 -0.45
CA ALA A 113 -18.31 -4.01 0.74
C ALA A 113 -18.51 -4.78 2.05
N GLU A 114 -18.98 -6.02 1.99
CA GLU A 114 -19.09 -6.95 3.11
C GLU A 114 -17.91 -7.93 3.19
N LEU A 115 -16.83 -7.64 2.45
CA LEU A 115 -15.58 -8.41 2.42
C LEU A 115 -15.73 -9.83 1.83
N ARG A 116 -16.82 -10.11 1.11
CA ARG A 116 -17.06 -11.41 0.46
C ARG A 116 -16.33 -11.45 -0.88
N VAL A 117 -15.67 -12.56 -1.16
CA VAL A 117 -14.99 -12.78 -2.44
C VAL A 117 -16.03 -12.88 -3.56
N HIS A 118 -15.89 -12.07 -4.61
CA HIS A 118 -16.76 -12.14 -5.78
C HIS A 118 -16.71 -13.53 -6.42
N GLY A 119 -17.87 -14.14 -6.64
CA GLY A 119 -18.01 -15.45 -7.28
C GLY A 119 -17.70 -16.67 -6.40
N ILE A 120 -17.28 -16.51 -5.14
CA ILE A 120 -16.99 -17.61 -4.23
C ILE A 120 -17.81 -17.46 -2.93
N PRO A 121 -18.99 -18.11 -2.86
CA PRO A 121 -19.84 -18.03 -1.68
C PRO A 121 -19.13 -18.56 -0.42
N GLY A 122 -19.33 -17.87 0.71
CA GLY A 122 -18.82 -18.28 2.01
C GLY A 122 -17.36 -17.89 2.30
N LEU A 123 -16.63 -17.32 1.32
CA LEU A 123 -15.26 -16.86 1.51
C LEU A 123 -15.21 -15.35 1.72
N ARG A 124 -14.41 -14.90 2.70
CA ARG A 124 -14.12 -13.48 2.97
C ARG A 124 -12.62 -13.23 3.11
N ILE A 125 -12.22 -12.00 2.86
CA ILE A 125 -10.85 -11.52 3.10
C ILE A 125 -10.95 -10.30 4.04
N ALA A 126 -10.16 -10.30 5.12
CA ALA A 126 -10.22 -9.29 6.17
C ALA A 126 -8.84 -8.88 6.65
N ASP A 127 -8.02 -8.36 5.76
CA ASP A 127 -6.67 -7.88 6.05
C ASP A 127 -6.34 -6.63 5.21
N ALA A 128 -5.10 -6.16 5.25
CA ALA A 128 -4.66 -4.97 4.52
C ALA A 128 -4.83 -5.08 2.99
N SER A 129 -4.91 -6.30 2.44
CA SER A 129 -5.03 -6.52 0.99
C SER A 129 -6.34 -5.99 0.41
N ILE A 130 -7.40 -5.82 1.24
CA ILE A 130 -8.67 -5.28 0.78
C ILE A 130 -8.65 -3.77 0.52
N MET A 131 -7.68 -3.04 1.06
CA MET A 131 -7.61 -1.58 0.90
C MET A 131 -7.33 -1.24 -0.56
N PRO A 132 -8.20 -0.47 -1.26
CA PRO A 132 -7.95 -0.08 -2.65
C PRO A 132 -6.74 0.85 -2.82
N ARG A 133 -6.41 1.59 -1.75
CA ARG A 133 -5.26 2.49 -1.65
C ARG A 133 -4.74 2.49 -0.22
N ILE A 134 -3.47 2.85 -0.06
CA ILE A 134 -2.89 3.03 1.26
C ILE A 134 -3.56 4.21 2.00
N THR A 135 -3.72 4.10 3.29
CA THR A 135 -4.46 5.05 4.15
C THR A 135 -3.64 6.28 4.56
N SER A 136 -2.62 6.64 3.78
CA SER A 136 -1.72 7.78 4.04
C SER A 136 -0.97 7.70 5.37
N GLY A 137 -0.57 6.48 5.75
CA GLY A 137 0.16 6.20 6.98
C GLY A 137 0.38 4.70 7.18
N ASN A 138 0.87 4.34 8.34
CA ASN A 138 1.08 2.95 8.73
C ASN A 138 -0.24 2.17 8.70
N THR A 139 -0.19 0.93 8.25
CA THR A 139 -1.40 0.13 7.96
C THR A 139 -1.90 -0.71 9.13
N CYS A 140 -1.22 -0.72 10.27
CA CYS A 140 -1.63 -1.53 11.43
C CYS A 140 -3.02 -1.13 11.96
N SER A 141 -3.23 0.14 12.30
CA SER A 141 -4.50 0.61 12.84
C SER A 141 -5.69 0.41 11.89
N PRO A 142 -5.60 0.76 10.59
CA PRO A 142 -6.70 0.47 9.68
C PRO A 142 -6.92 -1.05 9.48
N THR A 143 -5.89 -1.89 9.56
CA THR A 143 -6.06 -3.35 9.49
C THR A 143 -6.81 -3.88 10.72
N LEU A 144 -6.51 -3.39 11.91
CA LEU A 144 -7.28 -3.74 13.12
C LEU A 144 -8.74 -3.31 12.99
N MET A 145 -9.01 -2.11 12.49
CA MET A 145 -10.37 -1.64 12.22
C MET A 145 -11.11 -2.54 11.21
N ILE A 146 -10.42 -2.96 10.14
CA ILE A 146 -10.97 -3.90 9.16
C ILE A 146 -11.34 -5.22 9.84
N ALA A 147 -10.46 -5.76 10.69
CA ALA A 147 -10.67 -7.03 11.39
C ALA A 147 -11.88 -6.96 12.34
N GLU A 148 -11.99 -5.90 13.14
CA GLU A 148 -13.14 -5.65 14.05
C GLU A 148 -14.45 -5.57 13.25
N LYS A 149 -14.46 -4.80 12.17
CA LYS A 149 -15.64 -4.67 11.32
C LYS A 149 -16.01 -5.98 10.64
N ALA A 150 -15.02 -6.74 10.17
CA ALA A 150 -15.22 -8.06 9.59
C ALA A 150 -15.85 -9.04 10.59
N ALA A 151 -15.37 -9.05 11.83
CA ALA A 151 -15.94 -9.87 12.89
C ALA A 151 -17.43 -9.55 13.11
N LEU A 152 -17.80 -8.27 13.16
CA LEU A 152 -19.20 -7.86 13.29
C LEU A 152 -20.04 -8.31 12.08
N MET A 153 -19.53 -8.22 10.85
CA MET A 153 -20.21 -8.68 9.64
C MET A 153 -20.40 -10.20 9.61
N ILE A 154 -19.48 -10.95 10.21
CA ILE A 154 -19.57 -12.42 10.30
C ILE A 154 -20.59 -12.84 11.36
N LEU A 155 -20.55 -12.20 12.52
CA LEU A 155 -21.45 -12.51 13.65
C LEU A 155 -22.88 -12.04 13.41
N ASN A 156 -23.06 -10.95 12.64
CA ASN A 156 -24.37 -10.37 12.33
C ASN A 156 -24.56 -10.32 10.80
N PRO A 157 -24.69 -11.47 10.11
CA PRO A 157 -24.93 -11.46 8.69
C PRO A 157 -26.24 -10.72 8.44
N SER A 158 -26.17 -9.56 7.75
CA SER A 158 -27.39 -8.86 7.37
C SER A 158 -28.26 -9.82 6.57
N THR A 159 -29.54 -9.97 6.94
CA THR A 159 -30.54 -10.81 6.27
C THR A 159 -30.91 -10.26 4.88
N ARG A 160 -30.15 -9.33 4.33
CA ARG A 160 -30.36 -8.81 2.98
C ARG A 160 -29.91 -9.81 1.94
N SER A 161 -30.95 -10.52 1.47
CA SER A 161 -31.09 -11.10 0.15
C SER A 161 -30.07 -12.13 -0.32
N LEU A 162 -30.32 -13.39 0.03
CA LEU A 162 -29.93 -14.55 -0.79
C LEU A 162 -30.86 -14.72 -2.04
N ASN A 163 -31.67 -13.72 -2.41
CA ASN A 163 -32.58 -13.89 -3.54
C ASN A 163 -32.82 -12.61 -4.35
N PRO A 164 -31.99 -12.34 -5.40
CA PRO A 164 -32.23 -11.24 -6.35
C PRO A 164 -33.52 -11.42 -7.17
N GLN A 165 -34.13 -12.61 -7.17
CA GLN A 165 -35.33 -12.92 -7.98
C GLN A 165 -36.66 -12.60 -7.26
N LYS A 166 -36.67 -12.31 -5.97
CA LYS A 166 -37.92 -11.97 -5.26
C LYS A 166 -38.36 -10.53 -5.38
N GLU A 167 -37.47 -9.60 -5.70
CA GLU A 167 -37.85 -8.17 -5.86
C GLU A 167 -38.58 -7.86 -7.19
N LEU A 168 -38.45 -8.74 -8.20
CA LEU A 168 -39.16 -8.56 -9.49
C LEU A 168 -40.61 -9.01 -9.47
N LEU A 169 -41.07 -9.68 -8.41
CA LEU A 169 -42.43 -10.21 -8.31
C LEU A 169 -43.32 -9.49 -7.28
N SER A 170 -42.82 -8.48 -6.60
CA SER A 170 -43.59 -7.77 -5.54
C SER A 170 -44.03 -6.36 -5.91
N ASN A 171 -43.95 -5.95 -7.18
CA ASN A 171 -44.53 -4.69 -7.65
C ASN A 171 -45.65 -5.00 -8.67
N PRO A 172 -46.91 -5.17 -8.26
CA PRO A 172 -48.04 -5.07 -9.18
C PRO A 172 -48.27 -3.62 -9.57
N LEU A 173 -48.51 -3.37 -10.83
CA LEU A 173 -48.86 -2.13 -11.52
C LEU A 173 -49.90 -1.28 -10.78
#